data_c5053f1973bb5d4a7d68041985d33f9d
#
_entry.id   c5053f1973bb5d4a7d68041985d33f9d
#
_cell.length_a   1.000
_cell.length_b   1.000
_cell.length_c   1.000
_cell.angle_alpha   90.00
_cell.angle_beta   90.00
_cell.angle_gamma   90.00
#
_symmetry.space_group_name_H-M   'P 1'
#
loop_
_entity.id
_entity.type
_entity.pdbx_description
1 polymer ?
#
loop_
_entity_poly.entity_id
_entity_poly.type
_entity_poly.pdbx_seq_one_letter_code
_entity_poly.pdbx_strand_id
1 'polypeptide(L)'
;MRAAATNESVSPRSHPCNCDEIEFQTSFPNRFIGSFTKGLPHNALGEVIGAEYCKLLSALATANPLLFEGVALGCCPSCTPTIPSGVPSALECRVRRRTLDDPQSAFAFDLEGFDSHALCLPPAPKFNSAEEISEIAENYWMSLARDVPYTQYATDPLINAAAADLAGYSCIFAPTDAPNLFRGFSPGSQVGPYVSQFMYMDTPYGAQLIPGRIRTVQPGIDYVTAYKEWLAVQDGCDREQSACDDVPRYIRNGRDFGQFVHVDLTFNAFLNAGLQLLSPDEPLRRCEAGPGRAVEFARCLPYVNPATPFEQQFPGKSANQNGFATFGPPHLVSLLLETMNRALKAVWYEKWAVHRRLRPEEFGGRIHNQIIGAAAYPFHAANFARLQTTILPLIFNHNLQQNANLRRFPEGGTYLLPQAFAEGSPIHPSYGAGHATVAGALGTILKAFFAGEHLILNPVVPTDDGTALTAFNPSGDTVLTVEGEINKLVDNIGLSRNFAGVHWRSDHTESIRLGEAVAISILCNQRNTYNESYEIRFRRFDGTFVRIRPGQVCPETVEGDPGTCQRTRTSFLCTGT
;
A
#
# COMPACT_ATOMS: atom_id res chain seq x y z
N MET A 1 29.53 -18.36 10.69
CA MET A 1 28.61 -17.26 10.36
C MET A 1 27.45 -17.72 9.49
N ARG A 2 27.66 -18.23 8.29
CA ARG A 2 26.56 -18.68 7.41
C ARG A 2 25.67 -19.77 8.03
N ALA A 3 26.26 -20.77 8.71
CA ALA A 3 25.50 -21.81 9.42
C ALA A 3 24.74 -21.28 10.64
N ALA A 4 25.21 -20.23 11.31
CA ALA A 4 24.51 -19.59 12.41
C ALA A 4 23.35 -18.73 11.89
N ALA A 5 23.56 -17.94 10.83
CA ALA A 5 22.51 -17.20 10.15
C ALA A 5 21.45 -18.15 9.58
N THR A 6 21.87 -19.27 8.97
CA THR A 6 20.97 -20.32 8.48
C THR A 6 20.19 -20.98 9.60
N ASN A 7 20.79 -21.19 10.77
CA ASN A 7 20.09 -21.77 11.93
C ASN A 7 19.11 -20.80 12.62
N GLU A 8 19.35 -19.50 12.56
CA GLU A 8 18.37 -18.50 13.00
C GLU A 8 17.23 -18.32 11.98
N SER A 9 17.51 -18.53 10.69
CA SER A 9 16.53 -18.39 9.60
C SER A 9 15.70 -19.66 9.36
N VAL A 10 16.14 -20.82 9.79
CA VAL A 10 15.57 -22.15 9.47
C VAL A 10 14.62 -22.68 10.54
N SER A 11 14.08 -21.87 11.43
CA SER A 11 12.81 -22.28 12.05
C SER A 11 11.70 -22.04 11.04
N PRO A 12 11.26 -23.07 10.28
CA PRO A 12 10.15 -22.88 9.35
C PRO A 12 8.94 -22.52 10.18
N ARG A 13 8.54 -21.24 10.15
CA ARG A 13 7.26 -20.84 10.71
C ARG A 13 6.19 -21.43 9.81
N SER A 14 5.18 -22.06 10.40
CA SER A 14 4.00 -22.46 9.64
C SER A 14 3.27 -21.21 9.21
N HIS A 15 3.30 -20.89 7.92
CA HIS A 15 2.47 -19.84 7.36
C HIS A 15 1.02 -20.31 7.27
N PRO A 16 0.03 -19.42 7.45
CA PRO A 16 -1.35 -19.77 7.21
C PRO A 16 -1.52 -20.11 5.73
N CYS A 17 -2.30 -21.16 5.45
CA CYS A 17 -2.63 -21.49 4.06
C CYS A 17 -3.69 -20.54 3.50
N ASN A 18 -3.82 -20.49 2.16
CA ASN A 18 -4.98 -19.87 1.52
C ASN A 18 -6.23 -20.74 1.82
N CYS A 19 -7.02 -20.31 2.81
CA CYS A 19 -8.18 -21.06 3.26
C CYS A 19 -9.26 -21.17 2.18
N ASP A 20 -9.38 -20.18 1.29
CA ASP A 20 -10.38 -20.18 0.20
C ASP A 20 -10.07 -21.27 -0.83
N GLU A 21 -8.80 -21.50 -1.18
CA GLU A 21 -8.41 -22.59 -2.08
C GLU A 21 -8.80 -23.96 -1.53
N ILE A 22 -8.81 -24.13 -0.20
CA ILE A 22 -9.22 -25.37 0.47
C ILE A 22 -10.73 -25.46 0.59
N GLU A 23 -11.38 -24.39 1.04
CA GLU A 23 -12.83 -24.34 1.31
C GLU A 23 -13.65 -24.56 0.05
N PHE A 24 -13.27 -23.93 -1.06
CA PHE A 24 -14.03 -24.03 -2.32
C PHE A 24 -13.63 -25.21 -3.21
N GLN A 25 -12.64 -26.01 -2.82
CA GLN A 25 -12.16 -27.14 -3.60
C GLN A 25 -13.26 -28.14 -3.97
N THR A 26 -14.25 -28.35 -3.10
CA THR A 26 -15.32 -29.33 -3.28
C THR A 26 -16.71 -28.72 -3.52
N SER A 27 -16.88 -27.43 -3.30
CA SER A 27 -18.20 -26.78 -3.21
C SER A 27 -18.62 -26.02 -4.48
N PHE A 28 -17.68 -25.65 -5.34
CA PHE A 28 -17.92 -24.85 -6.53
C PHE A 28 -17.23 -25.43 -7.77
N PRO A 29 -17.82 -25.24 -8.98
CA PRO A 29 -17.21 -25.68 -10.24
C PRO A 29 -15.81 -25.11 -10.43
N ASN A 30 -15.57 -23.86 -9.98
CA ASN A 30 -14.27 -23.22 -9.96
C ASN A 30 -13.82 -22.95 -8.52
N ARG A 31 -12.91 -23.76 -8.04
CA ARG A 31 -12.36 -23.69 -6.66
C ARG A 31 -11.45 -22.49 -6.39
N PHE A 32 -11.10 -21.72 -7.42
CA PHE A 32 -10.14 -20.61 -7.30
C PHE A 32 -10.81 -19.23 -7.34
N ILE A 33 -12.09 -19.14 -7.01
CA ILE A 33 -12.86 -17.89 -7.06
C ILE A 33 -12.34 -16.80 -6.10
N GLY A 34 -11.71 -17.20 -4.99
CA GLY A 34 -11.08 -16.31 -4.01
C GLY A 34 -9.57 -16.08 -4.23
N SER A 35 -8.98 -16.72 -5.25
CA SER A 35 -7.56 -16.63 -5.54
C SER A 35 -7.26 -15.60 -6.61
N PHE A 36 -6.05 -15.04 -6.57
CA PHE A 36 -5.51 -14.19 -7.64
C PHE A 36 -5.25 -15.02 -8.90
N THR A 37 -5.87 -14.62 -9.99
CA THR A 37 -5.79 -15.36 -11.25
C THR A 37 -5.47 -14.50 -12.47
N LYS A 38 -5.44 -13.18 -12.30
CA LYS A 38 -5.18 -12.22 -13.38
C LYS A 38 -3.89 -12.54 -14.13
N GLY A 39 -3.95 -12.46 -15.46
CA GLY A 39 -2.85 -12.81 -16.36
C GLY A 39 -2.85 -14.26 -16.83
N LEU A 40 -3.61 -15.15 -16.19
CA LEU A 40 -3.85 -16.52 -16.65
C LEU A 40 -5.05 -16.56 -17.62
N PRO A 41 -5.26 -17.68 -18.35
CA PRO A 41 -6.44 -17.84 -19.19
C PRO A 41 -7.73 -17.96 -18.37
N HIS A 42 -8.79 -17.27 -18.76
CA HIS A 42 -10.09 -17.27 -18.12
C HIS A 42 -11.22 -17.74 -19.07
N ASN A 43 -12.32 -18.18 -18.47
CA ASN A 43 -13.58 -18.43 -19.16
C ASN A 43 -14.37 -17.11 -19.35
N ALA A 44 -15.56 -17.20 -19.96
CA ALA A 44 -16.43 -16.05 -20.21
C ALA A 44 -16.94 -15.35 -18.92
N LEU A 45 -16.83 -15.97 -17.75
CA LEU A 45 -17.14 -15.40 -16.43
C LEU A 45 -15.93 -14.72 -15.78
N GLY A 46 -14.78 -14.70 -16.43
CA GLY A 46 -13.53 -14.23 -15.84
C GLY A 46 -13.03 -15.15 -14.73
N GLU A 47 -13.40 -16.41 -14.73
CA GLU A 47 -12.88 -17.44 -13.83
C GLU A 47 -11.73 -18.17 -14.52
N VAL A 48 -10.65 -18.44 -13.79
CA VAL A 48 -9.45 -19.05 -14.36
C VAL A 48 -9.71 -20.46 -14.87
N ILE A 49 -9.04 -20.84 -15.95
CA ILE A 49 -8.98 -22.23 -16.38
C ILE A 49 -8.17 -23.02 -15.36
N GLY A 50 -8.85 -23.85 -14.55
CA GLY A 50 -8.28 -24.50 -13.38
C GLY A 50 -7.00 -25.31 -13.63
N ALA A 51 -6.87 -25.95 -14.81
CA ALA A 51 -5.66 -26.67 -15.19
C ALA A 51 -4.43 -25.75 -15.28
N GLU A 52 -4.60 -24.51 -15.75
CA GLU A 52 -3.51 -23.53 -15.87
C GLU A 52 -3.12 -22.97 -14.49
N TYR A 53 -4.10 -22.73 -13.60
CA TYR A 53 -3.81 -22.35 -12.24
C TYR A 53 -3.03 -23.44 -11.47
N CYS A 54 -3.37 -24.73 -11.68
CA CYS A 54 -2.63 -25.85 -11.10
C CYS A 54 -1.16 -25.90 -11.55
N LYS A 55 -0.85 -25.47 -12.78
CA LYS A 55 0.56 -25.35 -13.24
C LYS A 55 1.30 -24.26 -12.44
N LEU A 56 0.67 -23.10 -12.21
CA LEU A 56 1.23 -22.05 -11.36
C LEU A 56 1.47 -22.56 -9.94
N LEU A 57 0.49 -23.25 -9.32
CA LEU A 57 0.66 -23.82 -7.98
C LEU A 57 1.82 -24.83 -7.94
N SER A 58 1.99 -25.67 -8.98
CA SER A 58 3.11 -26.63 -9.07
C SER A 58 4.45 -25.91 -9.20
N ALA A 59 4.53 -24.83 -9.96
CA ALA A 59 5.73 -24.00 -10.07
C ALA A 59 6.10 -23.36 -8.74
N LEU A 60 5.12 -22.78 -8.04
CA LEU A 60 5.29 -22.19 -6.71
C LEU A 60 5.70 -23.23 -5.65
N ALA A 61 5.08 -24.41 -5.65
CA ALA A 61 5.40 -25.46 -4.67
C ALA A 61 6.82 -26.03 -4.82
N THR A 62 7.37 -26.02 -6.01
CA THR A 62 8.69 -26.61 -6.30
C THR A 62 9.81 -25.58 -6.41
N ALA A 63 9.48 -24.29 -6.52
CA ALA A 63 10.42 -23.20 -6.84
C ALA A 63 11.28 -23.48 -8.07
N ASN A 64 10.78 -24.30 -9.02
CA ASN A 64 11.52 -24.67 -10.20
C ASN A 64 11.33 -23.64 -11.32
N PRO A 65 12.37 -22.89 -11.74
CA PRO A 65 12.26 -21.85 -12.77
C PRO A 65 11.65 -22.35 -14.09
N LEU A 66 11.93 -23.58 -14.48
CA LEU A 66 11.42 -24.15 -15.75
C LEU A 66 9.91 -24.36 -15.72
N LEU A 67 9.31 -24.59 -14.55
CA LEU A 67 7.86 -24.77 -14.45
C LEU A 67 7.11 -23.43 -14.57
N PHE A 68 7.71 -22.30 -14.16
CA PHE A 68 7.14 -20.98 -14.38
C PHE A 68 7.03 -20.66 -15.87
N GLU A 69 8.00 -21.06 -16.69
CA GLU A 69 7.95 -20.89 -18.15
C GLU A 69 6.84 -21.73 -18.82
N GLY A 70 6.40 -22.78 -18.14
CA GLY A 70 5.29 -23.64 -18.59
C GLY A 70 3.90 -23.15 -18.22
N VAL A 71 3.77 -22.07 -17.43
CA VAL A 71 2.48 -21.45 -17.07
C VAL A 71 1.93 -20.70 -18.25
N ALA A 72 0.74 -21.09 -18.73
CA ALA A 72 0.09 -20.38 -19.81
C ALA A 72 -0.43 -19.02 -19.32
N LEU A 73 -0.19 -17.98 -20.08
CA LEU A 73 -0.78 -16.67 -19.87
C LEU A 73 -2.02 -16.48 -20.75
N GLY A 74 -2.95 -15.64 -20.32
CA GLY A 74 -4.16 -15.33 -21.05
C GLY A 74 -3.88 -14.75 -22.43
N CYS A 75 -4.78 -14.94 -23.36
CA CYS A 75 -4.75 -14.36 -24.69
C CYS A 75 -5.71 -13.18 -24.80
N CYS A 76 -5.28 -12.10 -25.43
CA CYS A 76 -6.10 -10.95 -25.73
C CYS A 76 -6.78 -11.10 -27.11
N PRO A 77 -8.02 -11.62 -27.19
CA PRO A 77 -8.69 -11.78 -28.50
C PRO A 77 -9.01 -10.43 -29.16
N SER A 78 -9.11 -9.36 -28.39
CA SER A 78 -9.44 -8.01 -28.87
C SER A 78 -8.22 -7.18 -29.25
N CYS A 79 -7.02 -7.69 -29.05
CA CYS A 79 -5.80 -7.09 -29.57
C CYS A 79 -5.58 -7.54 -31.04
N THR A 80 -6.55 -7.29 -31.92
CA THR A 80 -6.26 -7.30 -33.37
C THR A 80 -5.58 -5.97 -33.70
N PRO A 81 -4.24 -5.92 -33.79
CA PRO A 81 -3.61 -4.81 -34.46
C PRO A 81 -3.87 -5.01 -35.97
N THR A 82 -3.95 -3.94 -36.68
CA THR A 82 -3.52 -3.90 -38.09
C THR A 82 -2.01 -4.19 -38.12
N ILE A 83 -1.61 -5.44 -37.94
CA ILE A 83 -0.23 -5.86 -38.12
C ILE A 83 -0.02 -6.19 -39.58
N PRO A 84 1.13 -5.81 -40.18
CA PRO A 84 1.49 -6.21 -41.51
C PRO A 84 1.41 -7.73 -41.65
N SER A 85 0.79 -8.20 -42.73
CA SER A 85 0.61 -9.62 -43.08
C SER A 85 1.97 -10.36 -42.99
N GLY A 86 2.07 -11.35 -42.10
CA GLY A 86 3.24 -12.22 -42.02
C GLY A 86 3.81 -12.51 -40.64
N VAL A 87 3.29 -11.92 -39.56
CA VAL A 87 3.72 -12.23 -38.21
C VAL A 87 2.85 -13.33 -37.59
N PRO A 88 3.42 -14.40 -37.00
CA PRO A 88 2.62 -15.49 -36.42
C PRO A 88 1.73 -14.98 -35.27
N SER A 89 0.47 -15.41 -35.24
CA SER A 89 -0.53 -15.00 -34.22
C SER A 89 -0.10 -15.22 -32.77
N ALA A 90 0.73 -16.22 -32.51
CA ALA A 90 1.30 -16.48 -31.20
C ALA A 90 2.31 -15.41 -30.73
N LEU A 91 2.99 -14.73 -31.67
CA LEU A 91 3.91 -13.63 -31.36
C LEU A 91 3.13 -12.33 -31.11
N GLU A 92 2.01 -12.12 -31.79
CA GLU A 92 1.09 -11.02 -31.59
C GLU A 92 0.50 -11.03 -30.18
N CYS A 93 0.12 -12.20 -29.68
CA CYS A 93 -0.39 -12.37 -28.33
C CYS A 93 0.69 -12.09 -27.27
N ARG A 94 1.98 -12.30 -27.57
CA ARG A 94 3.10 -12.01 -26.66
C ARG A 94 3.43 -10.52 -26.54
N VAL A 95 3.23 -9.72 -27.58
CA VAL A 95 3.69 -8.32 -27.61
C VAL A 95 2.77 -7.37 -26.86
N ARG A 96 1.52 -7.75 -26.58
CA ARG A 96 0.51 -6.89 -25.94
C ARG A 96 -0.11 -7.48 -24.67
N ARG A 97 0.60 -8.38 -23.99
CA ARG A 97 0.15 -8.91 -22.71
C ARG A 97 1.14 -8.58 -21.61
N ARG A 98 0.61 -8.39 -20.45
CA ARG A 98 1.38 -8.27 -19.21
C ARG A 98 1.77 -9.67 -18.71
N THR A 99 2.94 -9.77 -18.13
CA THR A 99 3.45 -11.01 -17.54
C THR A 99 3.19 -11.03 -16.03
N LEU A 100 3.31 -12.20 -15.40
CA LEU A 100 3.27 -12.31 -13.95
C LEU A 100 4.44 -11.50 -13.34
N ASP A 101 4.14 -10.67 -12.35
CA ASP A 101 5.13 -9.79 -11.74
C ASP A 101 6.00 -10.58 -10.75
N ASP A 102 7.10 -11.09 -11.22
CA ASP A 102 8.21 -11.71 -10.50
C ASP A 102 7.81 -12.75 -9.42
N PRO A 103 7.07 -13.82 -9.77
CA PRO A 103 6.69 -14.84 -8.80
C PRO A 103 7.89 -15.57 -8.18
N GLN A 104 9.04 -15.57 -8.85
CA GLN A 104 10.25 -16.25 -8.38
C GLN A 104 10.97 -15.47 -7.27
N SER A 105 10.75 -14.17 -7.14
CA SER A 105 11.30 -13.40 -6.02
C SER A 105 10.70 -13.80 -4.67
N ALA A 106 9.58 -14.54 -4.67
CA ALA A 106 9.06 -15.20 -3.48
C ALA A 106 10.07 -16.15 -2.82
N PHE A 107 11.07 -16.65 -3.56
CA PHE A 107 12.09 -17.56 -3.07
C PHE A 107 13.45 -16.89 -2.84
N ALA A 108 13.52 -15.57 -3.07
CA ALA A 108 14.72 -14.80 -2.80
C ALA A 108 14.89 -14.58 -1.28
N PHE A 109 16.10 -14.69 -0.80
CA PHE A 109 16.46 -14.49 0.61
C PHE A 109 17.73 -13.66 0.75
N ASP A 110 17.94 -13.13 1.94
CA ASP A 110 19.14 -12.38 2.27
C ASP A 110 20.17 -13.27 3.00
N LEU A 111 21.45 -13.06 2.70
CA LEU A 111 22.55 -13.82 3.35
C LEU A 111 22.92 -13.23 4.71
N GLU A 112 22.57 -12.00 4.97
CA GLU A 112 22.83 -11.26 6.20
C GLU A 112 21.52 -10.81 6.81
N GLY A 113 21.42 -10.88 8.13
CA GLY A 113 20.27 -10.42 8.87
C GLY A 113 19.15 -11.46 8.96
N PHE A 114 17.96 -10.99 9.16
CA PHE A 114 16.77 -11.78 9.37
C PHE A 114 16.22 -12.32 8.05
N ASP A 115 15.83 -13.60 8.04
CA ASP A 115 15.18 -14.18 6.87
C ASP A 115 13.78 -13.59 6.65
N SER A 116 13.54 -13.01 5.49
CA SER A 116 12.26 -12.46 5.10
C SER A 116 11.10 -13.49 5.16
N HIS A 117 11.39 -14.78 4.98
CA HIS A 117 10.39 -15.84 5.08
C HIS A 117 10.03 -16.23 6.53
N ALA A 118 10.76 -15.72 7.52
CA ALA A 118 10.45 -15.97 8.94
C ALA A 118 9.38 -15.01 9.50
N LEU A 119 8.97 -13.99 8.75
CA LEU A 119 7.86 -13.10 9.07
C LEU A 119 6.60 -13.56 8.34
N CYS A 120 5.43 -13.35 8.96
CA CYS A 120 4.18 -13.78 8.37
C CYS A 120 3.06 -12.78 8.54
N LEU A 121 2.11 -12.83 7.61
CA LEU A 121 0.82 -12.14 7.69
C LEU A 121 -0.24 -13.06 8.29
N PRO A 122 -1.21 -12.53 9.04
CA PRO A 122 -2.38 -13.31 9.43
C PRO A 122 -3.18 -13.73 8.18
N PRO A 123 -4.08 -14.72 8.29
CA PRO A 123 -4.95 -15.09 7.17
C PRO A 123 -5.73 -13.88 6.64
N ALA A 124 -5.82 -13.72 5.33
CA ALA A 124 -6.68 -12.72 4.70
C ALA A 124 -8.17 -12.96 5.05
N PRO A 125 -9.07 -11.96 4.96
CA PRO A 125 -10.49 -12.19 5.00
C PRO A 125 -10.90 -13.27 3.99
N LYS A 126 -11.84 -14.13 4.38
CA LYS A 126 -12.35 -15.15 3.47
C LYS A 126 -13.29 -14.52 2.44
N PHE A 127 -13.30 -15.05 1.23
CA PHE A 127 -14.17 -14.62 0.14
C PHE A 127 -15.66 -14.49 0.54
N ASN A 128 -16.16 -15.40 1.38
CA ASN A 128 -17.56 -15.45 1.84
C ASN A 128 -17.80 -14.72 3.16
N SER A 129 -16.82 -13.96 3.67
CA SER A 129 -16.95 -13.28 4.97
C SER A 129 -17.70 -11.95 4.88
N ALA A 130 -18.25 -11.51 6.00
CA ALA A 130 -18.81 -10.17 6.14
C ALA A 130 -17.76 -9.08 5.93
N GLU A 131 -16.55 -9.35 6.34
CA GLU A 131 -15.38 -8.50 6.26
C GLU A 131 -15.02 -8.20 4.80
N GLU A 132 -14.94 -9.22 3.94
CA GLU A 132 -14.62 -9.07 2.52
C GLU A 132 -15.65 -8.16 1.81
N ILE A 133 -16.96 -8.35 2.11
CA ILE A 133 -18.01 -7.50 1.53
C ILE A 133 -17.96 -6.07 2.09
N SER A 134 -17.54 -5.87 3.34
CA SER A 134 -17.38 -4.53 3.91
C SER A 134 -16.20 -3.79 3.25
N GLU A 135 -15.10 -4.49 3.00
CA GLU A 135 -13.94 -3.91 2.33
C GLU A 135 -14.23 -3.56 0.86
N ILE A 136 -14.98 -4.40 0.14
CA ILE A 136 -15.35 -4.05 -1.24
C ILE A 136 -16.33 -2.88 -1.28
N ALA A 137 -17.22 -2.74 -0.29
CA ALA A 137 -18.08 -1.57 -0.17
C ALA A 137 -17.25 -0.29 -0.01
N GLU A 138 -16.23 -0.32 0.84
CA GLU A 138 -15.29 0.80 0.99
C GLU A 138 -14.59 1.13 -0.33
N ASN A 139 -14.09 0.12 -1.07
CA ASN A 139 -13.44 0.34 -2.36
C ASN A 139 -14.37 0.95 -3.41
N TYR A 140 -15.64 0.55 -3.44
CA TYR A 140 -16.64 1.17 -4.31
C TYR A 140 -16.87 2.65 -3.94
N TRP A 141 -17.01 2.98 -2.67
CA TRP A 141 -17.12 4.37 -2.23
C TRP A 141 -15.86 5.18 -2.53
N MET A 142 -14.67 4.60 -2.30
CA MET A 142 -13.40 5.23 -2.67
C MET A 142 -13.34 5.53 -4.17
N SER A 143 -13.85 4.62 -5.02
CA SER A 143 -13.83 4.83 -6.47
C SER A 143 -14.69 6.01 -6.90
N LEU A 144 -15.85 6.21 -6.31
CA LEU A 144 -16.72 7.37 -6.58
C LEU A 144 -16.17 8.67 -5.98
N ALA A 145 -15.51 8.58 -4.82
CA ALA A 145 -15.00 9.72 -4.06
C ALA A 145 -13.60 10.19 -4.51
N ARG A 146 -12.95 9.49 -5.44
CA ARG A 146 -11.52 9.73 -5.73
C ARG A 146 -11.19 11.11 -6.27
N ASP A 147 -12.15 11.82 -6.84
CA ASP A 147 -11.98 13.20 -7.34
C ASP A 147 -12.40 14.27 -6.34
N VAL A 148 -13.01 13.92 -5.20
CA VAL A 148 -13.38 14.88 -4.15
C VAL A 148 -12.11 15.40 -3.46
N PRO A 149 -11.90 16.74 -3.40
CA PRO A 149 -10.77 17.28 -2.65
C PRO A 149 -10.82 16.90 -1.17
N TYR A 150 -9.70 16.51 -0.60
CA TYR A 150 -9.63 16.16 0.83
C TYR A 150 -10.02 17.32 1.77
N THR A 151 -9.85 18.57 1.32
CA THR A 151 -10.29 19.77 2.03
C THR A 151 -11.80 19.88 2.19
N GLN A 152 -12.56 19.17 1.33
CA GLN A 152 -14.03 19.20 1.32
C GLN A 152 -14.66 18.00 2.04
N TYR A 153 -13.90 17.02 2.52
CA TYR A 153 -14.42 15.77 3.09
C TYR A 153 -15.43 15.99 4.23
N ALA A 154 -15.24 17.00 5.06
CA ALA A 154 -16.17 17.29 6.17
C ALA A 154 -17.59 17.72 5.72
N THR A 155 -17.74 18.25 4.50
CA THR A 155 -18.98 18.88 4.04
C THR A 155 -19.53 18.31 2.74
N ASP A 156 -18.74 17.53 2.01
CA ASP A 156 -19.14 16.96 0.73
C ASP A 156 -20.29 15.94 0.88
N PRO A 157 -21.39 16.05 0.11
CA PRO A 157 -22.54 15.16 0.22
C PRO A 157 -22.22 13.70 -0.11
N LEU A 158 -21.30 13.43 -1.06
CA LEU A 158 -20.91 12.07 -1.43
C LEU A 158 -20.13 11.41 -0.29
N ILE A 159 -19.21 12.14 0.33
CA ILE A 159 -18.42 11.67 1.49
C ILE A 159 -19.35 11.40 2.69
N ASN A 160 -20.33 12.29 2.96
CA ASN A 160 -21.31 12.07 4.02
C ASN A 160 -22.18 10.84 3.75
N ALA A 161 -22.61 10.61 2.51
CA ALA A 161 -23.36 9.41 2.12
C ALA A 161 -22.51 8.14 2.28
N ALA A 162 -21.24 8.17 1.89
CA ALA A 162 -20.31 7.07 2.05
C ALA A 162 -20.09 6.72 3.53
N ALA A 163 -19.88 7.71 4.39
CA ALA A 163 -19.73 7.54 5.83
C ALA A 163 -20.97 6.88 6.47
N ALA A 164 -22.16 7.38 6.12
CA ALA A 164 -23.43 6.84 6.61
C ALA A 164 -23.70 5.40 6.14
N ASP A 165 -23.34 5.08 4.89
CA ASP A 165 -23.50 3.72 4.37
C ASP A 165 -22.49 2.77 5.01
N LEU A 166 -21.21 3.11 5.05
CA LEU A 166 -20.16 2.26 5.62
C LEU A 166 -20.41 1.94 7.09
N ALA A 167 -20.92 2.89 7.88
CA ALA A 167 -21.29 2.66 9.28
C ALA A 167 -22.33 1.54 9.48
N GLY A 168 -23.05 1.16 8.44
CA GLY A 168 -24.08 0.13 8.51
C GLY A 168 -23.60 -1.28 8.14
N TYR A 169 -22.34 -1.46 7.74
CA TYR A 169 -21.78 -2.80 7.50
C TYR A 169 -21.30 -3.44 8.80
N SER A 170 -21.50 -4.75 8.95
CA SER A 170 -20.82 -5.51 9.99
C SER A 170 -19.36 -5.72 9.61
N CYS A 171 -18.46 -5.68 10.60
CA CYS A 171 -17.01 -5.86 10.37
C CYS A 171 -16.38 -4.79 9.46
N ILE A 172 -16.69 -3.52 9.69
CA ILE A 172 -16.00 -2.41 9.02
C ILE A 172 -14.69 -2.05 9.75
N PHE A 173 -13.61 -1.88 9.01
CA PHE A 173 -12.28 -1.54 9.53
C PHE A 173 -11.82 -0.16 9.10
N ALA A 174 -12.72 0.67 8.60
CA ALA A 174 -12.45 2.05 8.21
C ALA A 174 -13.07 3.03 9.20
N PRO A 175 -12.53 4.25 9.37
CA PRO A 175 -13.25 5.35 9.99
C PRO A 175 -14.57 5.59 9.25
N THR A 176 -15.63 5.85 10.00
CA THR A 176 -16.99 6.09 9.45
C THR A 176 -17.50 7.51 9.68
N ASP A 177 -16.66 8.40 10.18
CA ASP A 177 -16.93 9.83 10.26
C ASP A 177 -16.36 10.55 9.05
N ALA A 178 -17.13 11.42 8.43
CA ALA A 178 -16.81 12.05 7.15
C ALA A 178 -15.41 12.72 7.10
N PRO A 179 -14.95 13.50 8.09
CA PRO A 179 -13.61 14.12 8.04
C PRO A 179 -12.45 13.13 8.01
N ASN A 180 -12.64 11.94 8.58
CA ASN A 180 -11.63 10.89 8.68
C ASN A 180 -11.88 9.72 7.72
N LEU A 181 -12.91 9.80 6.91
CA LEU A 181 -13.29 8.72 6.01
C LEU A 181 -12.10 8.32 5.12
N PHE A 182 -11.88 7.01 4.99
CA PHE A 182 -10.78 6.40 4.24
C PHE A 182 -9.36 6.63 4.79
N ARG A 183 -9.20 7.27 5.95
CA ARG A 183 -7.90 7.40 6.62
C ARG A 183 -7.48 6.09 7.32
N GLY A 184 -6.21 6.01 7.71
CA GLY A 184 -5.69 4.94 8.54
C GLY A 184 -5.92 5.17 10.03
N PHE A 185 -5.45 4.21 10.85
CA PHE A 185 -5.57 4.22 12.31
C PHE A 185 -4.23 4.44 13.04
N SER A 186 -3.13 4.60 12.32
CA SER A 186 -1.82 4.84 12.93
C SER A 186 -1.84 6.13 13.78
N PRO A 187 -1.14 6.19 14.92
CA PRO A 187 -1.14 7.37 15.78
C PRO A 187 -0.82 8.66 15.01
N GLY A 188 -1.70 9.65 15.07
CA GLY A 188 -1.58 10.92 14.34
C GLY A 188 -2.12 10.94 12.91
N SER A 189 -2.42 9.78 12.30
CA SER A 189 -2.96 9.73 10.93
C SER A 189 -4.24 10.50 10.72
N GLN A 190 -5.11 10.57 11.74
CA GLN A 190 -6.40 11.29 11.68
C GLN A 190 -6.31 12.74 12.18
N VAL A 191 -5.11 13.23 12.47
CA VAL A 191 -4.90 14.59 12.99
C VAL A 191 -4.56 15.56 11.86
N GLY A 192 -5.29 16.66 11.77
CA GLY A 192 -5.04 17.75 10.82
C GLY A 192 -5.29 17.37 9.35
N PRO A 193 -4.53 17.94 8.39
CA PRO A 193 -4.71 17.70 6.96
C PRO A 193 -4.68 16.21 6.60
N TYR A 194 -5.42 15.85 5.54
CA TYR A 194 -5.52 14.45 5.10
C TYR A 194 -4.18 13.90 4.61
N VAL A 195 -3.45 14.69 3.84
CA VAL A 195 -2.16 14.34 3.26
C VAL A 195 -1.03 14.76 4.18
N SER A 196 -0.02 13.91 4.33
CA SER A 196 1.19 14.20 5.10
C SER A 196 1.91 15.44 4.57
N GLN A 197 2.41 16.28 5.47
CA GLN A 197 3.15 17.50 5.15
C GLN A 197 4.39 17.22 4.31
N PHE A 198 4.99 16.04 4.45
CA PHE A 198 6.14 15.62 3.63
C PHE A 198 5.84 15.47 2.13
N MET A 199 4.56 15.40 1.74
CA MET A 199 4.16 15.31 0.33
C MET A 199 4.01 16.69 -0.35
N TYR A 200 4.00 17.78 0.41
CA TYR A 200 3.75 19.11 -0.13
C TYR A 200 5.02 19.95 -0.32
N MET A 201 6.08 19.59 0.39
CA MET A 201 7.29 20.40 0.42
C MET A 201 8.23 20.02 -0.72
N ASP A 202 8.88 21.02 -1.29
CA ASP A 202 10.02 20.80 -2.18
C ASP A 202 11.15 20.13 -1.38
N THR A 203 11.76 19.10 -1.94
CA THR A 203 12.76 18.30 -1.23
C THR A 203 14.18 18.67 -1.70
N PRO A 204 15.05 19.10 -0.78
CA PRO A 204 16.47 19.28 -1.08
C PRO A 204 17.13 17.96 -1.49
N TYR A 205 17.74 17.92 -2.66
CA TYR A 205 18.45 16.76 -3.18
C TYR A 205 19.87 17.15 -3.61
N GLY A 206 20.73 17.33 -2.65
CA GLY A 206 22.04 17.94 -2.87
C GLY A 206 21.90 19.39 -3.36
N ALA A 207 22.46 19.69 -4.52
CA ALA A 207 22.33 21.00 -5.18
C ALA A 207 21.04 21.17 -6.01
N GLN A 208 20.15 20.17 -5.99
CA GLN A 208 18.89 20.15 -6.75
C GLN A 208 17.68 20.21 -5.80
N LEU A 209 16.51 20.52 -6.35
CA LEU A 209 15.24 20.45 -5.66
C LEU A 209 14.32 19.49 -6.39
N ILE A 210 13.65 18.60 -5.64
CA ILE A 210 12.54 17.79 -6.12
C ILE A 210 11.27 18.54 -5.76
N PRO A 211 10.45 18.96 -6.73
CA PRO A 211 9.24 19.73 -6.44
C PRO A 211 8.17 18.88 -5.73
N GLY A 212 7.42 19.48 -4.80
CA GLY A 212 6.26 18.85 -4.15
C GLY A 212 5.05 18.68 -5.08
N ARG A 213 5.05 19.32 -6.26
CA ARG A 213 4.03 19.12 -7.29
C ARG A 213 4.32 17.90 -8.14
N ILE A 214 3.28 17.13 -8.44
CA ILE A 214 3.35 15.90 -9.23
C ILE A 214 2.59 16.06 -10.55
N ARG A 215 2.91 15.22 -11.53
CA ARG A 215 2.07 15.04 -12.72
C ARG A 215 0.84 14.24 -12.31
N THR A 216 -0.35 14.80 -12.50
CA THR A 216 -1.62 14.16 -12.22
C THR A 216 -2.26 13.59 -13.49
N VAL A 217 -3.37 12.87 -13.34
CA VAL A 217 -4.20 12.39 -14.45
C VAL A 217 -5.49 13.18 -14.52
N GLN A 218 -6.15 13.16 -15.68
CA GLN A 218 -7.41 13.86 -15.89
C GLN A 218 -8.49 13.35 -14.92
N PRO A 219 -9.20 14.25 -14.23
CA PRO A 219 -10.29 13.87 -13.33
C PRO A 219 -11.49 13.30 -14.10
N GLY A 220 -12.31 12.53 -13.40
CA GLY A 220 -13.57 11.99 -13.94
C GLY A 220 -13.41 10.86 -14.94
N ILE A 221 -12.20 10.33 -15.18
CA ILE A 221 -11.96 9.20 -16.07
C ILE A 221 -11.64 7.97 -15.24
N ASP A 222 -12.47 6.94 -15.36
CA ASP A 222 -12.28 5.63 -14.76
C ASP A 222 -12.24 4.55 -15.82
N TYR A 223 -11.53 3.47 -15.52
CA TYR A 223 -11.21 2.38 -16.43
C TYR A 223 -11.81 1.06 -15.94
N VAL A 224 -11.81 0.06 -16.81
CA VAL A 224 -12.26 -1.31 -16.52
C VAL A 224 -13.75 -1.34 -16.09
N THR A 225 -14.54 -0.42 -16.65
CA THR A 225 -15.97 -0.23 -16.34
C THR A 225 -16.90 -1.01 -17.28
N ALA A 226 -16.40 -1.47 -18.44
CA ALA A 226 -17.12 -2.33 -19.37
C ALA A 226 -16.72 -3.80 -19.17
N TYR A 227 -17.67 -4.74 -19.29
CA TYR A 227 -17.41 -6.16 -19.01
C TYR A 227 -16.36 -6.78 -19.95
N LYS A 228 -16.42 -6.46 -21.23
CA LYS A 228 -15.43 -6.94 -22.21
C LYS A 228 -14.03 -6.41 -21.93
N GLU A 229 -13.94 -5.15 -21.48
CA GLU A 229 -12.67 -4.55 -21.07
C GLU A 229 -12.13 -5.27 -19.85
N TRP A 230 -12.98 -5.45 -18.81
CA TRP A 230 -12.63 -6.16 -17.59
C TRP A 230 -12.12 -7.57 -17.89
N LEU A 231 -12.84 -8.35 -18.72
CA LEU A 231 -12.44 -9.70 -19.08
C LEU A 231 -11.09 -9.75 -19.78
N ALA A 232 -10.85 -8.82 -20.72
CA ALA A 232 -9.57 -8.71 -21.40
C ALA A 232 -8.43 -8.35 -20.42
N VAL A 233 -8.70 -7.48 -19.44
CA VAL A 233 -7.74 -7.11 -18.39
C VAL A 233 -7.46 -8.30 -17.45
N GLN A 234 -8.44 -9.15 -17.16
CA GLN A 234 -8.21 -10.40 -16.42
C GLN A 234 -7.25 -11.33 -17.17
N ASP A 235 -7.38 -11.46 -18.47
CA ASP A 235 -6.45 -12.22 -19.32
C ASP A 235 -5.06 -11.57 -19.48
N GLY A 236 -4.79 -10.46 -18.78
CA GLY A 236 -3.52 -9.77 -18.81
C GLY A 236 -3.29 -8.90 -20.03
N CYS A 237 -4.34 -8.48 -20.75
CA CYS A 237 -4.20 -7.54 -21.85
C CYS A 237 -3.58 -6.22 -21.38
N ASP A 238 -2.56 -5.77 -22.10
CA ASP A 238 -2.00 -4.44 -21.93
C ASP A 238 -2.95 -3.36 -22.46
N ARG A 239 -2.98 -2.22 -21.82
CA ARG A 239 -3.87 -1.10 -22.13
C ARG A 239 -3.07 0.17 -22.39
N GLU A 240 -3.70 1.13 -23.05
CA GLU A 240 -3.16 2.46 -23.20
C GLU A 240 -2.99 3.11 -21.81
N GLN A 241 -1.97 3.96 -21.71
CA GLN A 241 -1.71 4.68 -20.45
C GLN A 241 -2.85 5.63 -20.10
N SER A 242 -3.00 5.89 -18.78
CA SER A 242 -3.97 6.85 -18.25
C SER A 242 -3.71 8.25 -18.83
N ALA A 243 -4.79 8.98 -19.13
CA ALA A 243 -4.69 10.34 -19.67
C ALA A 243 -4.09 11.28 -18.62
N CYS A 244 -2.95 11.89 -18.93
CA CYS A 244 -2.28 12.84 -18.03
C CYS A 244 -2.95 14.23 -18.06
N ASP A 245 -2.84 14.96 -16.93
CA ASP A 245 -3.04 16.41 -16.88
C ASP A 245 -1.69 17.09 -17.19
N ASP A 246 -1.71 18.13 -18.02
CA ASP A 246 -0.49 18.86 -18.40
C ASP A 246 0.02 19.78 -17.29
N VAL A 247 -0.78 20.07 -16.27
CA VAL A 247 -0.46 20.96 -15.17
C VAL A 247 -0.02 20.16 -13.94
N PRO A 248 1.26 20.25 -13.51
CA PRO A 248 1.69 19.66 -12.24
C PRO A 248 0.97 20.30 -11.05
N ARG A 249 0.46 19.46 -10.14
CA ARG A 249 -0.34 19.89 -8.98
C ARG A 249 0.18 19.31 -7.68
N TYR A 250 -0.15 19.95 -6.57
CA TYR A 250 -0.09 19.32 -5.26
C TYR A 250 -1.22 18.29 -5.13
N ILE A 251 -0.95 17.20 -4.43
CA ILE A 251 -1.93 16.13 -4.21
C ILE A 251 -3.13 16.68 -3.46
N ARG A 252 -4.30 16.63 -4.06
CA ARG A 252 -5.56 17.21 -3.54
C ARG A 252 -6.61 16.16 -3.19
N ASN A 253 -6.55 14.96 -3.80
CA ASN A 253 -7.59 13.95 -3.70
C ASN A 253 -7.06 12.53 -3.93
N GLY A 254 -7.94 11.52 -3.86
CA GLY A 254 -7.59 10.11 -4.03
C GLY A 254 -7.07 9.77 -5.43
N ARG A 255 -7.51 10.48 -6.49
CA ARG A 255 -6.99 10.26 -7.85
C ARG A 255 -5.55 10.70 -8.00
N ASP A 256 -5.22 11.88 -7.51
CA ASP A 256 -3.85 12.40 -7.54
C ASP A 256 -2.90 11.48 -6.76
N PHE A 257 -3.34 11.01 -5.58
CA PHE A 257 -2.56 10.07 -4.79
C PHE A 257 -2.46 8.69 -5.46
N GLY A 258 -3.55 8.21 -6.07
CA GLY A 258 -3.54 7.01 -6.89
C GLY A 258 -2.49 7.10 -7.99
N GLN A 259 -2.41 8.23 -8.69
CA GLN A 259 -1.39 8.46 -9.73
C GLN A 259 0.03 8.51 -9.15
N PHE A 260 0.24 9.13 -7.99
CA PHE A 260 1.55 9.12 -7.34
C PHE A 260 2.05 7.69 -7.13
N VAL A 261 1.24 6.83 -6.51
CA VAL A 261 1.60 5.43 -6.21
C VAL A 261 1.49 4.48 -7.42
N HIS A 262 1.08 4.98 -8.58
CA HIS A 262 1.08 4.23 -9.84
C HIS A 262 2.47 4.23 -10.50
N VAL A 263 3.20 5.35 -10.38
CA VAL A 263 4.47 5.58 -11.08
C VAL A 263 5.64 5.86 -10.14
N ASP A 264 5.46 5.65 -8.85
CA ASP A 264 6.48 5.87 -7.83
C ASP A 264 7.62 4.83 -7.88
N LEU A 265 8.73 5.14 -7.23
CA LEU A 265 9.85 4.22 -7.01
C LEU A 265 9.70 3.46 -5.67
N THR A 266 8.49 3.39 -5.12
CA THR A 266 8.10 2.80 -3.84
C THR A 266 8.80 3.39 -2.60
N PHE A 267 10.03 3.88 -2.70
CA PHE A 267 10.80 4.48 -1.60
C PHE A 267 10.85 6.01 -1.66
N ASN A 268 10.53 6.65 -2.80
CA ASN A 268 10.80 8.07 -3.02
C ASN A 268 10.09 8.99 -2.02
N ALA A 269 8.85 8.70 -1.63
CA ALA A 269 8.13 9.48 -0.62
C ALA A 269 8.87 9.52 0.73
N PHE A 270 9.41 8.37 1.16
CA PHE A 270 10.14 8.23 2.43
C PHE A 270 11.56 8.79 2.34
N LEU A 271 12.23 8.63 1.20
CA LEU A 271 13.51 9.30 0.95
C LEU A 271 13.34 10.82 1.00
N ASN A 272 12.31 11.35 0.33
CA ASN A 272 12.01 12.78 0.35
C ASN A 272 11.75 13.27 1.79
N ALA A 273 10.92 12.57 2.56
CA ALA A 273 10.67 12.90 3.97
C ALA A 273 11.98 12.88 4.79
N GLY A 274 12.82 11.86 4.61
CA GLY A 274 14.13 11.78 5.27
C GLY A 274 15.06 12.94 4.90
N LEU A 275 15.14 13.31 3.62
CA LEU A 275 15.95 14.43 3.16
C LEU A 275 15.42 15.77 3.66
N GLN A 276 14.10 15.96 3.69
CA GLN A 276 13.47 17.15 4.29
C GLN A 276 13.81 17.25 5.78
N LEU A 277 13.73 16.15 6.53
CA LEU A 277 14.06 16.11 7.95
C LEU A 277 15.56 16.31 8.23
N LEU A 278 16.45 15.99 7.30
CA LEU A 278 17.89 16.23 7.39
C LEU A 278 18.29 17.65 6.98
N SER A 279 17.44 18.37 6.23
CA SER A 279 17.82 19.69 5.69
C SER A 279 17.77 20.78 6.76
N PRO A 280 18.80 21.64 6.85
CA PRO A 280 18.79 22.78 7.78
C PRO A 280 17.88 23.93 7.31
N ASP A 281 17.60 24.03 6.01
CA ASP A 281 16.96 25.22 5.40
C ASP A 281 15.45 25.06 5.13
N GLU A 282 14.83 24.03 5.64
CA GLU A 282 13.44 23.73 5.38
C GLU A 282 12.44 24.73 5.98
N PRO A 283 11.35 25.08 5.26
CA PRO A 283 10.31 25.98 5.75
C PRO A 283 9.51 25.40 6.94
N LEU A 284 9.58 24.09 7.17
CA LEU A 284 9.05 23.47 8.39
C LEU A 284 9.90 23.80 9.64
N ARG A 285 11.08 24.39 9.45
CA ARG A 285 12.04 24.76 10.48
C ARG A 285 12.20 26.27 10.50
N ARG A 286 11.71 26.95 11.51
CA ARG A 286 12.19 28.27 11.86
C ARG A 286 13.10 28.16 13.07
N CYS A 287 14.41 28.19 12.82
CA CYS A 287 15.32 28.57 13.85
C CYS A 287 15.16 30.08 14.07
N GLU A 288 14.47 30.50 15.11
CA GLU A 288 14.52 31.91 15.52
C GLU A 288 15.93 32.20 16.04
N ALA A 289 16.76 32.76 15.17
CA ALA A 289 18.00 33.41 15.58
C ALA A 289 17.60 34.66 16.38
N GLY A 290 17.63 34.55 17.69
CA GLY A 290 17.53 35.73 18.53
C GLY A 290 18.69 36.68 18.21
N PRO A 291 18.49 38.01 18.25
CA PRO A 291 19.55 38.97 17.94
C PRO A 291 20.75 38.77 18.85
N GLY A 292 21.94 38.52 18.26
CA GLY A 292 23.21 38.43 18.96
C GLY A 292 23.73 37.03 19.27
N ARG A 293 23.11 35.95 18.79
CA ARG A 293 23.67 34.59 18.88
C ARG A 293 24.25 34.19 17.53
N ALA A 294 25.55 33.88 17.52
CA ALA A 294 26.17 33.11 16.45
C ALA A 294 25.31 31.87 16.24
N VAL A 295 24.94 31.63 15.00
CA VAL A 295 24.02 30.55 14.61
C VAL A 295 24.53 29.24 15.18
N GLU A 296 23.88 28.76 16.23
CA GLU A 296 24.02 27.38 16.69
C GLU A 296 23.30 26.51 15.64
N PHE A 297 23.96 26.31 14.50
CA PHE A 297 23.50 25.46 13.41
C PHE A 297 23.00 24.09 13.91
N ALA A 298 23.57 23.66 14.98
CA ALA A 298 23.27 22.40 15.64
C ALA A 298 21.97 22.40 16.45
N ARG A 299 21.45 23.54 16.88
CA ARG A 299 20.12 23.64 17.51
C ARG A 299 18.98 23.59 16.48
N CYS A 300 19.30 23.59 15.21
CA CYS A 300 18.33 23.58 14.12
C CYS A 300 18.11 22.20 13.48
N LEU A 301 18.58 21.13 14.09
CA LEU A 301 18.22 19.75 13.71
C LEU A 301 17.28 19.13 14.76
N PRO A 302 16.07 19.70 15.00
CA PRO A 302 15.18 19.24 16.06
C PRO A 302 14.60 17.85 15.77
N TYR A 303 14.80 17.34 14.57
CA TYR A 303 14.17 16.10 14.11
C TYR A 303 15.04 14.86 14.29
N VAL A 304 16.34 15.00 14.55
CA VAL A 304 17.19 13.83 14.80
C VAL A 304 16.86 13.23 16.18
N ASN A 305 16.74 11.90 16.26
CA ASN A 305 16.39 11.22 17.50
C ASN A 305 17.47 11.45 18.58
N PRO A 306 17.13 12.05 19.74
CA PRO A 306 18.08 12.35 20.79
C PRO A 306 18.76 11.14 21.43
N ALA A 307 18.27 9.94 21.13
CA ALA A 307 18.88 8.70 21.57
C ALA A 307 20.01 8.22 20.66
N THR A 308 20.20 8.77 19.47
CA THR A 308 21.35 8.48 18.63
C THR A 308 22.61 9.13 19.19
N PRO A 309 23.83 8.54 18.98
CA PRO A 309 25.02 8.96 19.72
C PRO A 309 25.48 10.38 19.40
N PHE A 310 25.15 10.92 18.24
CA PHE A 310 25.68 12.19 17.76
C PHE A 310 24.67 13.34 17.83
N GLU A 311 23.41 13.08 17.97
CA GLU A 311 22.42 14.12 18.14
C GLU A 311 22.49 14.76 19.53
N GLN A 312 22.95 14.01 20.51
CA GLN A 312 23.22 14.50 21.86
C GLN A 312 24.48 15.38 21.97
N GLN A 313 25.01 15.86 20.85
CA GLN A 313 26.11 16.84 20.82
C GLN A 313 25.76 18.17 21.51
N PHE A 314 24.52 18.39 21.95
CA PHE A 314 24.09 19.64 22.55
C PHE A 314 23.23 19.47 23.80
N PRO A 315 23.64 19.94 24.94
CA PRO A 315 25.02 20.05 25.42
C PRO A 315 25.45 18.77 26.14
N GLY A 316 26.45 18.07 25.67
CA GLY A 316 27.21 17.22 26.59
C GLY A 316 27.55 15.79 26.20
N LYS A 317 27.33 15.30 24.97
CA LYS A 317 27.72 13.91 24.65
C LYS A 317 28.85 13.74 23.60
N SER A 318 28.97 14.56 22.60
CA SER A 318 30.18 14.60 21.78
C SER A 318 30.41 16.01 21.24
N ALA A 319 31.41 16.71 21.75
CA ALA A 319 31.71 18.07 21.36
C ALA A 319 32.58 18.16 20.08
N ASN A 320 33.05 17.02 19.57
CA ASN A 320 34.10 16.97 18.55
C ASN A 320 33.89 15.91 17.46
N GLN A 321 32.72 15.27 17.38
CA GLN A 321 32.39 14.26 16.38
C GLN A 321 30.97 14.45 15.86
N ASN A 322 30.76 14.14 14.58
CA ASN A 322 29.45 14.08 13.92
C ASN A 322 29.22 12.69 13.34
N GLY A 323 27.94 12.26 13.28
CA GLY A 323 27.54 11.09 12.51
C GLY A 323 27.72 11.34 11.00
N PHE A 324 28.21 10.35 10.28
CA PHE A 324 28.32 10.38 8.82
C PHE A 324 28.09 8.99 8.22
N ALA A 325 29.10 8.11 8.20
CA ALA A 325 28.97 6.73 7.71
C ALA A 325 28.06 5.89 8.60
N THR A 326 28.01 6.20 9.90
CA THR A 326 27.04 5.69 10.89
C THR A 326 26.30 6.87 11.49
N PHE A 327 25.01 6.73 11.75
CA PHE A 327 24.13 7.75 12.36
C PHE A 327 24.06 9.10 11.64
N GLY A 328 24.43 9.14 10.35
CA GLY A 328 24.40 10.34 9.52
C GLY A 328 23.60 10.15 8.23
N PRO A 329 23.54 11.18 7.36
CA PRO A 329 22.75 11.14 6.14
C PRO A 329 23.04 9.94 5.21
N PRO A 330 24.31 9.57 4.93
CA PRO A 330 24.60 8.39 4.10
C PRO A 330 24.06 7.09 4.70
N HIS A 331 24.11 6.94 6.04
CA HIS A 331 23.56 5.77 6.73
C HIS A 331 22.04 5.70 6.56
N LEU A 332 21.32 6.81 6.78
CA LEU A 332 19.86 6.84 6.60
C LEU A 332 19.47 6.43 5.17
N VAL A 333 20.11 7.00 4.16
CA VAL A 333 19.78 6.71 2.75
C VAL A 333 20.02 5.25 2.41
N SER A 334 21.19 4.70 2.78
CA SER A 334 21.50 3.29 2.52
C SER A 334 20.54 2.35 3.27
N LEU A 335 20.22 2.66 4.52
CA LEU A 335 19.32 1.86 5.33
C LEU A 335 17.88 1.87 4.80
N LEU A 336 17.38 3.00 4.30
CA LEU A 336 16.08 3.07 3.63
C LEU A 336 16.02 2.12 2.41
N LEU A 337 17.03 2.18 1.53
CA LEU A 337 17.04 1.36 0.31
C LEU A 337 17.20 -0.14 0.61
N GLU A 338 18.06 -0.49 1.55
CA GLU A 338 18.23 -1.87 2.02
C GLU A 338 16.91 -2.41 2.60
N THR A 339 16.29 -1.64 3.49
CA THR A 339 15.03 -2.02 4.14
C THR A 339 13.90 -2.18 3.14
N MET A 340 13.81 -1.31 2.12
CA MET A 340 12.84 -1.45 1.02
C MET A 340 12.95 -2.80 0.33
N ASN A 341 14.15 -3.18 -0.09
CA ASN A 341 14.35 -4.43 -0.85
C ASN A 341 14.00 -5.66 0.01
N ARG A 342 14.37 -5.68 1.29
CA ARG A 342 14.02 -6.75 2.22
C ARG A 342 12.52 -6.82 2.48
N ALA A 343 11.85 -5.68 2.61
CA ALA A 343 10.41 -5.61 2.74
C ALA A 343 9.67 -6.16 1.50
N LEU A 344 10.20 -5.88 0.29
CA LEU A 344 9.67 -6.45 -0.95
C LEU A 344 9.81 -7.96 -1.01
N LYS A 345 10.98 -8.53 -0.65
CA LYS A 345 11.16 -9.98 -0.60
C LYS A 345 10.20 -10.64 0.39
N ALA A 346 10.04 -10.09 1.60
CA ALA A 346 9.12 -10.60 2.59
C ALA A 346 7.67 -10.63 2.09
N VAL A 347 7.19 -9.53 1.51
CA VAL A 347 5.81 -9.46 1.03
C VAL A 347 5.58 -10.26 -0.25
N TRP A 348 6.60 -10.47 -1.10
CA TRP A 348 6.49 -11.31 -2.30
C TRP A 348 6.35 -12.79 -1.95
N TYR A 349 7.01 -13.24 -0.90
CA TYR A 349 6.80 -14.58 -0.34
C TYR A 349 5.34 -14.75 0.14
N GLU A 350 4.83 -13.81 0.92
CA GLU A 350 3.44 -13.83 1.40
C GLU A 350 2.43 -13.80 0.24
N LYS A 351 2.71 -13.01 -0.81
CA LYS A 351 1.86 -12.92 -1.99
C LYS A 351 1.74 -14.23 -2.75
N TRP A 352 2.87 -14.76 -3.19
CA TRP A 352 2.91 -15.87 -4.14
C TRP A 352 2.92 -17.24 -3.48
N ALA A 353 3.74 -17.42 -2.44
CA ALA A 353 3.90 -18.72 -1.81
C ALA A 353 2.80 -19.03 -0.78
N VAL A 354 2.23 -18.00 -0.11
CA VAL A 354 1.31 -18.20 1.02
C VAL A 354 -0.14 -17.88 0.67
N HIS A 355 -0.48 -16.61 0.39
CA HIS A 355 -1.88 -16.17 0.41
C HIS A 355 -2.58 -16.17 -0.94
N ARG A 356 -1.96 -15.72 -2.01
CA ARG A 356 -2.54 -15.63 -3.38
C ARG A 356 -3.97 -15.08 -3.42
N ARG A 357 -4.27 -14.05 -2.60
CA ARG A 357 -5.59 -13.42 -2.52
C ARG A 357 -5.92 -12.69 -3.82
N LEU A 358 -7.17 -12.80 -4.29
CA LEU A 358 -7.68 -12.05 -5.43
C LEU A 358 -7.64 -10.54 -5.20
N ARG A 359 -7.71 -9.77 -6.30
CA ARG A 359 -7.81 -8.31 -6.26
C ARG A 359 -9.27 -7.85 -6.12
N PRO A 360 -9.53 -6.64 -5.56
CA PRO A 360 -10.87 -6.04 -5.56
C PRO A 360 -11.49 -5.97 -6.97
N GLU A 361 -10.69 -5.74 -8.00
CA GLU A 361 -11.07 -5.77 -9.41
C GLU A 361 -11.69 -7.11 -9.83
N GLU A 362 -11.06 -8.22 -9.46
CA GLU A 362 -11.57 -9.58 -9.74
C GLU A 362 -12.87 -9.85 -8.98
N PHE A 363 -12.92 -9.43 -7.70
CA PHE A 363 -14.11 -9.58 -6.85
C PHE A 363 -15.29 -8.77 -7.40
N GLY A 364 -15.06 -7.56 -7.90
CA GLY A 364 -16.07 -6.75 -8.59
C GLY A 364 -16.69 -7.47 -9.78
N GLY A 365 -15.89 -8.25 -10.53
CA GLY A 365 -16.40 -9.12 -11.59
C GLY A 365 -17.31 -10.23 -11.08
N ARG A 366 -16.98 -10.85 -9.93
CA ARG A 366 -17.86 -11.85 -9.27
C ARG A 366 -19.19 -11.22 -8.86
N ILE A 367 -19.16 -9.99 -8.30
CA ILE A 367 -20.38 -9.24 -7.94
C ILE A 367 -21.22 -8.98 -9.19
N HIS A 368 -20.62 -8.50 -10.28
CA HIS A 368 -21.34 -8.26 -11.54
C HIS A 368 -22.04 -9.52 -12.04
N ASN A 369 -21.31 -10.63 -12.13
CA ASN A 369 -21.86 -11.91 -12.61
C ASN A 369 -23.01 -12.42 -11.72
N GLN A 370 -22.91 -12.27 -10.40
CA GLN A 370 -23.97 -12.62 -9.46
C GLN A 370 -25.25 -11.79 -9.69
N ILE A 371 -25.10 -10.46 -9.84
CA ILE A 371 -26.24 -9.55 -10.00
C ILE A 371 -26.98 -9.77 -11.31
N ILE A 372 -26.26 -10.02 -12.41
CA ILE A 372 -26.89 -10.30 -13.71
C ILE A 372 -27.36 -11.74 -13.87
N GLY A 373 -27.17 -12.60 -12.85
CA GLY A 373 -27.59 -14.01 -12.87
C GLY A 373 -26.73 -14.92 -13.75
N ALA A 374 -25.53 -14.50 -14.14
CA ALA A 374 -24.61 -15.30 -14.95
C ALA A 374 -23.92 -16.40 -14.13
N ALA A 375 -23.69 -16.19 -12.85
CA ALA A 375 -23.12 -17.16 -11.90
C ALA A 375 -23.63 -16.89 -10.48
N ALA A 376 -23.48 -17.87 -9.58
CA ALA A 376 -23.80 -17.74 -8.16
C ALA A 376 -22.54 -17.91 -7.34
N TYR A 377 -22.31 -16.99 -6.39
CA TYR A 377 -21.15 -17.00 -5.49
C TYR A 377 -21.58 -16.95 -4.02
N PRO A 378 -20.80 -17.50 -3.09
CA PRO A 378 -21.19 -17.63 -1.69
C PRO A 378 -20.93 -16.34 -0.89
N PHE A 379 -21.43 -15.20 -1.35
CA PHE A 379 -21.25 -13.95 -0.64
C PHE A 379 -21.97 -13.94 0.72
N HIS A 380 -21.41 -13.21 1.70
CA HIS A 380 -22.07 -12.99 2.98
C HIS A 380 -23.41 -12.27 2.80
N ALA A 381 -24.51 -12.96 3.09
CA ALA A 381 -25.86 -12.59 2.63
C ALA A 381 -26.30 -11.20 3.10
N ALA A 382 -26.12 -10.87 4.38
CA ALA A 382 -26.58 -9.59 4.94
C ALA A 382 -25.83 -8.37 4.37
N ASN A 383 -24.50 -8.43 4.35
CA ASN A 383 -23.68 -7.33 3.81
C ASN A 383 -23.84 -7.22 2.29
N PHE A 384 -24.02 -8.34 1.58
CA PHE A 384 -24.27 -8.31 0.15
C PHE A 384 -25.64 -7.71 -0.19
N ALA A 385 -26.69 -8.03 0.56
CA ALA A 385 -28.00 -7.38 0.40
C ALA A 385 -27.95 -5.86 0.62
N ARG A 386 -27.15 -5.41 1.60
CA ARG A 386 -26.89 -3.98 1.79
C ARG A 386 -26.18 -3.37 0.57
N LEU A 387 -25.10 -3.99 0.11
CA LEU A 387 -24.33 -3.54 -1.06
C LEU A 387 -25.24 -3.33 -2.29
N GLN A 388 -26.18 -4.27 -2.53
CA GLN A 388 -27.14 -4.22 -3.63
C GLN A 388 -28.08 -3.02 -3.56
N THR A 389 -28.44 -2.58 -2.37
CA THR A 389 -29.45 -1.53 -2.16
C THR A 389 -28.85 -0.15 -1.96
N THR A 390 -27.56 -0.03 -1.67
CA THR A 390 -26.88 1.23 -1.39
C THR A 390 -25.94 1.65 -2.50
N ILE A 391 -24.74 1.10 -2.54
CA ILE A 391 -23.67 1.60 -3.43
C ILE A 391 -23.78 1.07 -4.87
N LEU A 392 -24.22 -0.19 -5.10
CA LEU A 392 -24.22 -0.77 -6.45
C LEU A 392 -25.12 -0.03 -7.45
N PRO A 393 -26.28 0.54 -7.11
CA PRO A 393 -27.04 1.39 -8.04
C PRO A 393 -26.26 2.63 -8.48
N LEU A 394 -25.45 3.22 -7.60
CA LEU A 394 -24.60 4.37 -7.92
C LEU A 394 -23.46 3.97 -8.86
N ILE A 395 -22.83 2.83 -8.60
CA ILE A 395 -21.78 2.23 -9.45
C ILE A 395 -22.33 1.90 -10.84
N PHE A 396 -23.51 1.31 -10.92
CA PHE A 396 -24.14 1.02 -12.23
C PHE A 396 -24.31 2.29 -13.08
N ASN A 397 -24.82 3.36 -12.47
CA ASN A 397 -25.00 4.64 -13.16
C ASN A 397 -23.67 5.30 -13.52
N HIS A 398 -22.68 5.24 -12.63
CA HIS A 398 -21.33 5.73 -12.90
C HIS A 398 -20.70 4.99 -14.09
N ASN A 399 -20.72 3.66 -14.08
CA ASN A 399 -20.17 2.86 -15.17
C ASN A 399 -20.94 3.05 -16.49
N LEU A 400 -22.25 3.24 -16.44
CA LEU A 400 -23.04 3.61 -17.61
C LEU A 400 -22.56 4.92 -18.26
N GLN A 401 -22.26 5.93 -17.45
CA GLN A 401 -21.72 7.21 -17.92
C GLN A 401 -20.31 7.06 -18.48
N GLN A 402 -19.43 6.33 -17.78
CA GLN A 402 -18.07 6.07 -18.25
C GLN A 402 -18.07 5.33 -19.59
N ASN A 403 -18.86 4.28 -19.74
CA ASN A 403 -18.94 3.48 -20.95
C ASN A 403 -19.53 4.28 -22.14
N ALA A 404 -20.48 5.19 -21.89
CA ALA A 404 -21.04 6.09 -22.91
C ALA A 404 -19.99 7.12 -23.40
N ASN A 405 -19.18 7.66 -22.50
CA ASN A 405 -18.18 8.69 -22.80
C ASN A 405 -16.95 8.14 -23.52
N LEU A 406 -16.50 6.94 -23.16
CA LEU A 406 -15.25 6.37 -23.67
C LEU A 406 -15.38 5.79 -25.09
N ARG A 407 -16.58 5.68 -25.68
CA ARG A 407 -16.88 5.18 -27.05
C ARG A 407 -16.20 3.85 -27.47
N ARG A 408 -15.35 3.29 -26.63
CA ARG A 408 -14.53 2.09 -26.91
C ARG A 408 -15.32 0.80 -26.74
N PHE A 409 -16.27 0.82 -25.81
CA PHE A 409 -17.13 -0.30 -25.48
C PHE A 409 -18.56 0.23 -25.29
N PRO A 410 -19.42 0.22 -26.32
CA PRO A 410 -20.80 0.69 -26.19
C PRO A 410 -21.62 -0.35 -25.42
N GLU A 411 -21.24 -0.59 -24.17
CA GLU A 411 -21.95 -1.43 -23.21
C GLU A 411 -22.80 -0.54 -22.31
N GLY A 412 -23.82 -1.12 -21.70
CA GLY A 412 -24.63 -0.46 -20.68
C GLY A 412 -23.88 -0.26 -19.36
N GLY A 413 -24.62 0.04 -18.28
CA GLY A 413 -24.06 0.07 -16.95
C GLY A 413 -23.60 -1.31 -16.48
N THR A 414 -22.61 -1.36 -15.61
CA THR A 414 -22.09 -2.58 -14.98
C THR A 414 -21.94 -2.40 -13.49
N TYR A 415 -21.77 -3.49 -12.75
CA TYR A 415 -21.47 -3.48 -11.31
C TYR A 415 -19.99 -3.75 -11.02
N LEU A 416 -19.12 -3.58 -12.01
CA LEU A 416 -17.67 -3.72 -11.89
C LEU A 416 -17.10 -2.61 -11.00
N LEU A 417 -16.01 -2.88 -10.29
CA LEU A 417 -15.30 -1.86 -9.53
C LEU A 417 -14.50 -0.95 -10.48
N PRO A 418 -14.83 0.35 -10.57
CA PRO A 418 -14.08 1.30 -11.39
C PRO A 418 -12.62 1.39 -10.98
N GLN A 419 -11.70 1.32 -11.92
CA GLN A 419 -10.26 1.37 -11.69
C GLN A 419 -9.70 2.76 -12.03
N ALA A 420 -8.71 3.23 -11.25
CA ALA A 420 -7.99 4.47 -11.58
C ALA A 420 -6.98 4.28 -12.72
N PHE A 421 -6.57 3.04 -12.99
CA PHE A 421 -5.54 2.69 -13.97
C PHE A 421 -6.16 1.95 -15.15
N ALA A 422 -5.71 2.28 -16.36
CA ALA A 422 -6.25 1.69 -17.58
C ALA A 422 -6.05 0.17 -17.66
N GLU A 423 -4.95 -0.32 -17.11
CA GLU A 423 -4.62 -1.74 -17.02
C GLU A 423 -5.21 -2.42 -15.78
N GLY A 424 -5.89 -1.67 -14.90
CA GLY A 424 -6.39 -2.15 -13.63
C GLY A 424 -5.30 -2.56 -12.65
N SER A 425 -5.53 -3.65 -11.91
CA SER A 425 -4.60 -4.16 -10.89
C SER A 425 -3.29 -4.69 -11.49
N PRO A 426 -2.17 -4.65 -10.74
CA PRO A 426 -0.92 -5.32 -11.12
C PRO A 426 -1.08 -6.85 -11.25
N ILE A 427 -0.18 -7.47 -12.01
CA ILE A 427 -0.20 -8.93 -12.28
C ILE A 427 0.53 -9.69 -11.16
N HIS A 428 0.14 -9.46 -9.93
CA HIS A 428 0.58 -10.21 -8.74
C HIS A 428 -0.52 -10.22 -7.67
N PRO A 429 -0.54 -11.21 -6.77
CA PRO A 429 -1.56 -11.33 -5.73
C PRO A 429 -1.74 -10.07 -4.86
N SER A 430 -2.92 -9.90 -4.29
CA SER A 430 -3.26 -8.72 -3.50
C SER A 430 -2.54 -8.68 -2.15
N TYR A 431 -2.64 -9.75 -1.37
CA TYR A 431 -2.25 -9.81 0.03
C TYR A 431 -0.85 -10.44 0.23
N GLY A 432 0.09 -9.77 0.89
CA GLY A 432 0.10 -8.39 1.40
C GLY A 432 0.35 -7.35 0.33
N ALA A 433 0.10 -6.09 0.69
CA ALA A 433 0.33 -4.98 -0.20
C ALA A 433 1.80 -4.56 -0.23
N GLY A 434 2.43 -4.57 -1.43
CA GLY A 434 3.84 -4.17 -1.59
C GLY A 434 4.11 -2.76 -1.09
N HIS A 435 3.34 -1.76 -1.56
CA HIS A 435 3.45 -0.37 -1.13
C HIS A 435 3.28 -0.20 0.38
N ALA A 436 2.28 -0.84 0.99
CA ALA A 436 2.04 -0.73 2.42
C ALA A 436 3.14 -1.39 3.26
N THR A 437 3.70 -2.54 2.79
CA THR A 437 4.83 -3.19 3.48
C THR A 437 6.08 -2.32 3.43
N VAL A 438 6.42 -1.80 2.24
CA VAL A 438 7.54 -0.84 2.09
C VAL A 438 7.29 0.41 2.94
N ALA A 439 6.08 0.98 2.88
CA ALA A 439 5.74 2.16 3.67
C ALA A 439 5.90 1.93 5.17
N GLY A 440 5.39 0.81 5.70
CA GLY A 440 5.56 0.43 7.10
C GLY A 440 7.03 0.27 7.50
N ALA A 441 7.83 -0.36 6.63
CA ALA A 441 9.25 -0.54 6.87
C ALA A 441 10.02 0.78 6.88
N LEU A 442 9.85 1.61 5.85
CA LEU A 442 10.57 2.88 5.73
C LEU A 442 10.10 3.93 6.73
N GLY A 443 8.79 3.98 7.02
CA GLY A 443 8.26 4.81 8.09
C GLY A 443 8.87 4.44 9.45
N THR A 444 9.09 3.16 9.72
CA THR A 444 9.76 2.69 10.95
C THR A 444 11.22 3.13 11.00
N ILE A 445 11.96 3.06 9.89
CA ILE A 445 13.34 3.59 9.84
C ILE A 445 13.35 5.09 10.11
N LEU A 446 12.44 5.87 9.52
CA LEU A 446 12.35 7.30 9.80
C LEU A 446 12.04 7.56 11.28
N LYS A 447 11.09 6.85 11.88
CA LYS A 447 10.79 6.97 13.33
C LYS A 447 11.98 6.59 14.22
N ALA A 448 12.83 5.66 13.79
CA ALA A 448 14.04 5.29 14.50
C ALA A 448 15.12 6.38 14.45
N PHE A 449 15.20 7.12 13.33
CA PHE A 449 16.22 8.13 13.10
C PHE A 449 15.85 9.52 13.63
N PHE A 450 14.56 9.88 13.65
CA PHE A 450 14.08 11.22 13.96
C PHE A 450 13.27 11.26 15.25
N ALA A 451 13.30 12.41 15.92
CA ALA A 451 12.55 12.67 17.15
C ALA A 451 11.06 12.88 16.81
N GLY A 452 10.26 11.86 17.04
CA GLY A 452 8.86 11.81 16.62
C GLY A 452 7.95 12.84 17.28
N GLU A 453 8.29 13.30 18.50
CA GLU A 453 7.51 14.26 19.29
C GLU A 453 7.65 15.72 18.83
N HIS A 454 8.63 16.05 17.98
CA HIS A 454 8.80 17.40 17.49
C HIS A 454 7.65 17.86 16.63
N LEU A 455 7.33 19.16 16.74
CA LEU A 455 6.22 19.79 16.05
C LEU A 455 6.57 20.08 14.59
N ILE A 456 5.61 19.87 13.71
CA ILE A 456 5.64 20.40 12.36
C ILE A 456 5.19 21.86 12.40
N LEU A 457 6.09 22.76 12.03
CA LEU A 457 5.82 24.19 12.00
C LEU A 457 5.29 24.61 10.62
N ASN A 458 4.36 25.60 10.61
CA ASN A 458 3.77 26.15 9.39
C ASN A 458 3.14 25.12 8.43
N PRO A 459 2.25 24.24 8.91
CA PRO A 459 1.62 23.24 8.07
C PRO A 459 0.77 23.89 6.98
N VAL A 460 0.62 23.18 5.85
CA VAL A 460 -0.07 23.68 4.66
C VAL A 460 -1.11 22.69 4.16
N VAL A 461 -2.03 23.20 3.35
CA VAL A 461 -2.98 22.40 2.56
C VAL A 461 -3.02 22.94 1.13
N PRO A 462 -3.32 22.10 0.13
CA PRO A 462 -3.48 22.56 -1.23
C PRO A 462 -4.80 23.33 -1.39
N THR A 463 -4.83 24.20 -2.38
CA THR A 463 -6.08 24.72 -2.94
C THR A 463 -6.86 23.57 -3.59
N ASP A 464 -8.18 23.70 -3.76
CA ASP A 464 -9.03 22.65 -4.35
C ASP A 464 -8.60 22.27 -5.77
N ASP A 465 -8.00 23.20 -6.50
CA ASP A 465 -7.42 22.97 -7.82
C ASP A 465 -5.97 22.41 -7.78
N GLY A 466 -5.35 22.36 -6.60
CA GLY A 466 -3.99 21.85 -6.39
C GLY A 466 -2.87 22.72 -6.97
N THR A 467 -3.16 23.96 -7.39
CA THR A 467 -2.14 24.82 -8.03
C THR A 467 -1.29 25.60 -7.02
N ALA A 468 -1.76 25.76 -5.79
CA ALA A 468 -1.09 26.48 -4.72
C ALA A 468 -1.25 25.79 -3.37
N LEU A 469 -0.40 26.17 -2.42
CA LEU A 469 -0.52 25.80 -1.01
C LEU A 469 -0.98 27.01 -0.20
N THR A 470 -1.84 26.77 0.77
CA THR A 470 -2.29 27.75 1.76
C THR A 470 -1.93 27.27 3.16
N ALA A 471 -1.76 28.21 4.11
CA ALA A 471 -1.46 27.86 5.49
C ALA A 471 -2.63 27.05 6.10
N PHE A 472 -2.30 25.92 6.73
CA PHE A 472 -3.25 25.24 7.60
C PHE A 472 -3.16 25.86 8.99
N ASN A 473 -4.26 26.42 9.45
CA ASN A 473 -4.36 26.99 10.79
C ASN A 473 -5.08 25.99 11.70
N PRO A 474 -4.33 25.22 12.51
CA PRO A 474 -4.94 24.24 13.41
C PRO A 474 -5.90 24.93 14.39
N SER A 475 -7.06 24.33 14.61
CA SER A 475 -8.03 24.77 15.61
C SER A 475 -7.89 23.96 16.89
N GLY A 476 -8.05 24.62 18.03
CA GLY A 476 -7.98 23.95 19.35
C GLY A 476 -6.61 23.32 19.62
N ASP A 477 -6.61 22.11 20.19
CA ASP A 477 -5.40 21.37 20.57
C ASP A 477 -4.79 20.53 19.44
N THR A 478 -5.13 20.82 18.17
CA THR A 478 -4.59 20.11 17.01
C THR A 478 -3.08 20.37 16.88
N VAL A 479 -2.28 19.36 17.11
CA VAL A 479 -0.81 19.43 17.02
C VAL A 479 -0.31 18.43 16.02
N LEU A 480 0.44 18.89 15.02
CA LEU A 480 1.10 18.01 14.05
C LEU A 480 2.52 17.71 14.54
N THR A 481 2.87 16.43 14.59
CA THR A 481 4.19 15.96 15.01
C THR A 481 4.89 15.21 13.89
N VAL A 482 6.22 15.12 13.97
CA VAL A 482 7.03 14.36 13.01
C VAL A 482 6.53 12.90 12.91
N GLU A 483 6.32 12.23 14.05
CA GLU A 483 5.79 10.85 14.09
C GLU A 483 4.40 10.76 13.45
N GLY A 484 3.51 11.69 13.80
CA GLY A 484 2.16 11.72 13.23
C GLY A 484 2.17 11.90 11.71
N GLU A 485 3.05 12.76 11.19
CA GLU A 485 3.18 12.98 9.75
C GLU A 485 3.88 11.82 9.02
N ILE A 486 4.84 11.12 9.67
CA ILE A 486 5.40 9.87 9.13
C ILE A 486 4.31 8.78 9.07
N ASN A 487 3.55 8.59 10.15
CA ASN A 487 2.47 7.61 10.18
C ASN A 487 1.38 7.93 9.14
N LYS A 488 1.04 9.20 8.99
CA LYS A 488 0.12 9.67 7.94
C LYS A 488 0.67 9.39 6.55
N LEU A 489 1.97 9.61 6.31
CA LEU A 489 2.61 9.29 5.05
C LEU A 489 2.49 7.80 4.72
N VAL A 490 2.73 6.93 5.71
CA VAL A 490 2.59 5.47 5.58
C VAL A 490 1.16 5.09 5.18
N ASP A 491 0.16 5.62 5.90
CA ASP A 491 -1.25 5.36 5.59
C ASP A 491 -1.66 5.95 4.23
N ASN A 492 -1.19 7.14 3.87
CA ASN A 492 -1.44 7.76 2.57
C ASN A 492 -0.93 6.90 1.40
N ILE A 493 0.32 6.45 1.46
CA ILE A 493 0.92 5.62 0.39
C ILE A 493 0.17 4.28 0.26
N GLY A 494 -0.14 3.62 1.38
CA GLY A 494 -0.83 2.33 1.35
C GLY A 494 -2.28 2.44 0.86
N LEU A 495 -3.08 3.36 1.42
CA LEU A 495 -4.50 3.51 1.11
C LEU A 495 -4.76 4.15 -0.25
N SER A 496 -3.78 4.84 -0.83
CA SER A 496 -3.89 5.34 -2.21
C SER A 496 -4.04 4.22 -3.23
N ARG A 497 -3.54 3.01 -2.92
CA ARG A 497 -3.78 1.81 -3.71
C ARG A 497 -5.24 1.34 -3.62
N ASN A 498 -5.90 1.58 -2.47
CA ASN A 498 -7.33 1.30 -2.30
C ASN A 498 -8.18 2.29 -3.12
N PHE A 499 -7.85 3.60 -3.10
CA PHE A 499 -8.46 4.58 -4.00
C PHE A 499 -8.33 4.22 -5.47
N ALA A 500 -7.21 3.61 -5.85
CA ALA A 500 -7.02 3.12 -7.21
C ALA A 500 -7.90 1.90 -7.56
N GLY A 501 -8.49 1.22 -6.56
CA GLY A 501 -9.30 0.01 -6.74
C GLY A 501 -8.49 -1.29 -6.81
N VAL A 502 -7.21 -1.28 -6.38
CA VAL A 502 -6.28 -2.41 -6.59
C VAL A 502 -5.92 -3.18 -5.33
N HIS A 503 -6.20 -2.64 -4.13
CA HIS A 503 -5.93 -3.29 -2.85
C HIS A 503 -7.11 -3.18 -1.88
N TRP A 504 -7.11 -4.04 -0.85
CA TRP A 504 -8.09 -4.12 0.21
C TRP A 504 -7.63 -3.36 1.47
N ARG A 505 -8.56 -2.99 2.36
CA ARG A 505 -8.23 -2.35 3.65
C ARG A 505 -7.31 -3.24 4.49
N SER A 506 -7.61 -4.51 4.60
CA SER A 506 -6.80 -5.48 5.34
C SER A 506 -5.43 -5.70 4.71
N ASP A 507 -5.30 -5.63 3.37
CA ASP A 507 -3.98 -5.65 2.70
C ASP A 507 -3.10 -4.52 3.24
N HIS A 508 -3.66 -3.29 3.36
CA HIS A 508 -2.95 -2.15 3.92
C HIS A 508 -2.58 -2.36 5.39
N THR A 509 -3.57 -2.62 6.23
CA THR A 509 -3.40 -2.65 7.69
C THR A 509 -2.40 -3.70 8.16
N GLU A 510 -2.46 -4.92 7.60
CA GLU A 510 -1.55 -5.98 8.00
C GLU A 510 -0.16 -5.82 7.39
N SER A 511 -0.08 -5.27 6.18
CA SER A 511 1.20 -5.09 5.50
C SER A 511 2.08 -4.02 6.13
N ILE A 512 1.52 -2.95 6.68
CA ILE A 512 2.35 -1.97 7.42
C ILE A 512 3.01 -2.59 8.64
N ARG A 513 2.35 -3.55 9.30
CA ARG A 513 2.91 -4.30 10.44
C ARG A 513 4.01 -5.26 10.00
N LEU A 514 3.84 -5.93 8.86
CA LEU A 514 4.92 -6.74 8.27
C LEU A 514 6.15 -5.89 7.97
N GLY A 515 5.95 -4.72 7.35
CA GLY A 515 7.03 -3.77 7.07
C GLY A 515 7.74 -3.28 8.35
N GLU A 516 6.98 -2.93 9.38
CA GLU A 516 7.51 -2.55 10.69
C GLU A 516 8.37 -3.68 11.29
N ALA A 517 7.90 -4.93 11.22
CA ALA A 517 8.65 -6.09 11.71
C ALA A 517 9.97 -6.30 10.95
N VAL A 518 9.97 -6.11 9.62
CA VAL A 518 11.20 -6.13 8.80
C VAL A 518 12.20 -5.08 9.29
N ALA A 519 11.77 -3.84 9.44
CA ALA A 519 12.64 -2.73 9.86
C ALA A 519 13.19 -2.94 11.29
N ILE A 520 12.36 -3.37 12.23
CA ILE A 520 12.79 -3.69 13.60
C ILE A 520 13.85 -4.81 13.57
N SER A 521 13.65 -5.84 12.75
CA SER A 521 14.60 -6.95 12.62
C SER A 521 15.96 -6.48 12.10
N ILE A 522 15.98 -5.59 11.11
CA ILE A 522 17.22 -4.99 10.59
C ILE A 522 17.93 -4.18 11.67
N LEU A 523 17.22 -3.26 12.34
CA LEU A 523 17.78 -2.43 13.43
C LEU A 523 18.32 -3.29 14.56
N CYS A 524 17.63 -4.38 14.89
CA CYS A 524 18.07 -5.35 15.88
C CYS A 524 19.36 -6.07 15.48
N ASN A 525 19.47 -6.51 14.23
CA ASN A 525 20.67 -7.20 13.76
C ASN A 525 21.89 -6.27 13.76
N GLN A 526 21.67 -5.00 13.42
CA GLN A 526 22.72 -4.00 13.37
C GLN A 526 23.14 -3.46 14.75
N ARG A 527 22.34 -3.66 15.82
CA ARG A 527 22.56 -3.05 17.14
C ARG A 527 23.93 -3.28 17.78
N ASN A 528 24.58 -4.38 17.46
CA ASN A 528 25.89 -4.74 17.99
C ASN A 528 27.04 -4.49 16.99
N THR A 529 26.76 -3.87 15.85
CA THR A 529 27.77 -3.63 14.80
C THR A 529 28.40 -2.24 14.91
N TYR A 530 27.81 -1.34 15.70
CA TYR A 530 28.30 0.02 15.91
C TYR A 530 29.18 0.09 17.16
N ASN A 531 30.21 0.96 17.11
CA ASN A 531 31.12 1.17 18.22
C ASN A 531 30.53 2.08 19.31
N GLU A 532 29.58 2.92 18.92
CA GLU A 532 28.96 3.92 19.79
C GLU A 532 27.95 3.30 20.75
N SER A 533 27.82 3.87 21.94
CA SER A 533 26.72 3.56 22.86
C SER A 533 25.50 4.40 22.49
N TYR A 534 24.39 3.75 22.19
CA TYR A 534 23.16 4.42 21.77
C TYR A 534 21.90 3.66 22.19
N GLU A 535 20.77 4.32 22.08
CA GLU A 535 19.45 3.73 22.23
C GLU A 535 18.54 4.29 21.14
N ILE A 536 17.89 3.40 20.37
CA ILE A 536 16.80 3.75 19.46
C ILE A 536 15.49 3.52 20.21
N ARG A 537 14.62 4.55 20.23
CA ARG A 537 13.29 4.47 20.82
C ARG A 537 12.29 5.16 19.92
N PHE A 538 11.21 4.45 19.59
CA PHE A 538 10.12 4.98 18.79
C PHE A 538 8.81 4.25 19.13
N ARG A 539 7.67 4.79 18.64
CA ARG A 539 6.35 4.20 18.80
C ARG A 539 6.00 3.37 17.56
N ARG A 540 5.49 2.16 17.76
CA ARG A 540 4.94 1.32 16.68
C ARG A 540 3.67 1.94 16.10
N PHE A 541 3.21 1.38 14.97
CA PHE A 541 1.93 1.78 14.36
C PHE A 541 0.70 1.39 15.20
N ASP A 542 0.84 0.47 16.14
CA ASP A 542 -0.20 0.13 17.13
C ASP A 542 -0.16 1.03 18.39
N GLY A 543 0.77 1.97 18.46
CA GLY A 543 0.95 2.89 19.58
C GLY A 543 1.87 2.39 20.69
N THR A 544 2.34 1.14 20.67
CA THR A 544 3.30 0.60 21.64
C THR A 544 4.73 1.10 21.40
N PHE A 545 5.59 1.07 22.42
CA PHE A 545 6.97 1.53 22.31
C PHE A 545 7.94 0.40 22.03
N VAL A 546 8.88 0.66 21.13
CA VAL A 546 10.06 -0.17 20.87
C VAL A 546 11.29 0.53 21.42
N ARG A 547 12.20 -0.28 22.00
CA ARG A 547 13.52 0.16 22.46
C ARG A 547 14.58 -0.84 22.00
N ILE A 548 15.60 -0.36 21.30
CA ILE A 548 16.71 -1.17 20.77
C ILE A 548 18.03 -0.59 21.30
N ARG A 549 18.86 -1.44 21.96
CA ARG A 549 20.18 -1.08 22.49
C ARG A 549 21.21 -2.16 22.19
N PRO A 550 22.49 -1.81 22.09
CA PRO A 550 23.57 -2.80 22.10
C PRO A 550 23.49 -3.72 23.33
N GLY A 551 23.72 -5.02 23.12
CA GLY A 551 23.76 -6.02 24.19
C GLY A 551 22.42 -6.43 24.81
N GLN A 552 21.29 -5.86 24.39
CA GLN A 552 19.96 -6.28 24.85
C GLN A 552 19.30 -7.27 23.89
N VAL A 553 18.40 -8.10 24.44
CA VAL A 553 17.52 -8.93 23.62
C VAL A 553 16.61 -8.01 22.81
N CYS A 554 16.44 -8.33 21.53
CA CYS A 554 15.53 -7.57 20.69
C CYS A 554 14.09 -7.73 21.13
N PRO A 555 13.27 -6.66 20.97
CA PRO A 555 11.85 -6.78 21.17
C PRO A 555 11.29 -7.83 20.19
N GLU A 556 10.36 -8.64 20.66
CA GLU A 556 9.66 -9.57 19.80
C GLU A 556 8.99 -8.81 18.65
N THR A 557 9.33 -9.19 17.43
CA THR A 557 8.82 -8.54 16.21
C THR A 557 7.44 -9.04 15.84
N VAL A 558 6.99 -10.12 16.49
CA VAL A 558 5.71 -10.77 16.25
C VAL A 558 5.11 -11.19 17.59
N GLU A 559 4.01 -10.60 18.01
CA GLU A 559 3.16 -11.19 19.04
C GLU A 559 2.46 -12.41 18.45
N GLY A 560 2.80 -13.57 18.91
CA GLY A 560 2.21 -14.86 18.54
C GLY A 560 3.12 -15.97 19.02
N ASP A 561 2.52 -17.09 19.43
CA ASP A 561 3.22 -18.33 19.77
C ASP A 561 4.29 -18.64 18.70
N PRO A 562 5.57 -18.83 19.06
CA PRO A 562 6.63 -19.16 18.10
C PRO A 562 6.36 -20.42 17.24
N GLY A 563 5.31 -21.17 17.54
CA GLY A 563 4.87 -22.36 16.79
C GLY A 563 3.71 -22.14 15.82
N THR A 564 2.99 -21.03 15.88
CA THR A 564 1.85 -20.78 15.00
C THR A 564 1.81 -19.31 14.61
N CYS A 565 1.72 -19.03 13.31
CA CYS A 565 1.48 -17.68 12.78
C CYS A 565 0.01 -17.25 13.00
N GLN A 566 -0.48 -17.46 14.20
CA GLN A 566 -1.81 -17.02 14.62
C GLN A 566 -1.70 -15.62 15.22
N ARG A 567 -1.52 -14.60 14.36
CA ARG A 567 -1.97 -13.27 14.77
C ARG A 567 -3.48 -13.32 14.83
N THR A 568 -4.04 -13.21 16.04
CA THR A 568 -5.41 -12.73 16.15
C THR A 568 -5.42 -11.34 15.50
N ARG A 569 -6.18 -11.18 14.41
CA ARG A 569 -6.50 -9.84 13.93
C ARG A 569 -6.98 -9.05 15.13
N THR A 570 -6.43 -7.88 15.34
CA THR A 570 -7.04 -6.90 16.25
C THR A 570 -8.43 -6.64 15.68
N SER A 571 -9.41 -7.39 16.19
CA SER A 571 -10.81 -7.24 15.83
C SER A 571 -11.28 -5.88 16.32
N PHE A 572 -11.24 -4.88 15.44
CA PHE A 572 -12.06 -3.72 15.63
C PHE A 572 -13.51 -4.20 15.40
N LEU A 573 -14.18 -4.47 16.53
CA LEU A 573 -15.62 -4.63 16.68
C LEU A 573 -16.38 -5.23 15.47
N CYS A 574 -16.23 -6.52 15.23
CA CYS A 574 -17.36 -7.28 14.72
C CYS A 574 -18.39 -7.32 15.86
N THR A 575 -19.34 -6.38 15.90
CA THR A 575 -20.50 -6.50 16.78
C THR A 575 -21.32 -7.66 16.24
N GLY A 576 -21.18 -8.81 16.93
CA GLY A 576 -21.83 -10.05 16.55
C GLY A 576 -23.35 -9.94 16.57
N THR A 577 -23.98 -10.55 15.66
CA THR A 577 -25.00 -11.63 15.70
C THR A 577 -25.44 -11.94 14.30
#